data_e031979e18d8f459f001117ae63e5a1b
#
_entry.id   e031979e18d8f459f001117ae63e5a1b
#
_cell.length_a   1.000
_cell.length_b   1.000
_cell.length_c   1.000
_cell.angle_alpha   90.00
_cell.angle_beta   90.00
_cell.angle_gamma   90.00
#
_symmetry.space_group_name_H-M   'P 1'
#
loop_
_entity.id
_entity.type
_entity.pdbx_description
1 polymer ?
#
loop_
_entity_poly.entity_id
_entity_poly.type
_entity_poly.pdbx_seq_one_letter_code
_entity_poly.pdbx_strand_id
1 'polypeptide(L)'
;YKLEPSKRPEAGLLAIRKALNLFANLRPAYLYNELRKACPLRDEIIGDGFDMIIVRELTGGLYFGERQTIEENGVKKAIDTLSYNENEIRRIAIKAFEIARKRRNKVTSVDKANVLDSSRLWRKVVEEVAKDYPDVTLEHMLVDNCAMQLVRDPKQFDVILTENMFGDILSDEASMVTGSIGMLSSASLNETKFGLYEPSHGSAPDIAGQDKANPIATILSAAMMLRFSLDMDKEADA
;
A
#
# COMPACT_ATOMS: atom_id res chain seq x y z
N TYR A 1 21.89 8.08 5.56
CA TYR A 1 21.45 9.50 5.54
C TYR A 1 22.60 10.53 5.41
N LYS A 2 23.77 10.12 4.84
CA LYS A 2 24.91 11.04 4.62
C LYS A 2 24.76 11.89 3.34
N LEU A 3 23.80 11.55 2.45
CA LEU A 3 23.55 12.27 1.20
C LEU A 3 22.51 13.38 1.40
N GLU A 4 22.65 14.45 0.60
CA GLU A 4 21.59 15.45 0.47
C GLU A 4 20.26 14.81 0.06
N PRO A 5 19.11 15.29 0.54
CA PRO A 5 17.79 14.70 0.27
C PRO A 5 17.52 14.43 -1.22
N SER A 6 17.92 15.34 -2.11
CA SER A 6 17.75 15.23 -3.57
C SER A 6 18.62 14.14 -4.23
N LYS A 7 19.63 13.64 -3.55
CA LYS A 7 20.56 12.60 -4.04
C LYS A 7 20.32 11.24 -3.40
N ARG A 8 19.29 11.11 -2.59
CA ARG A 8 18.91 9.83 -1.96
C ARG A 8 18.14 8.94 -2.93
N PRO A 9 18.24 7.60 -2.81
CA PRO A 9 17.49 6.66 -3.64
C PRO A 9 15.98 6.92 -3.65
N GLU A 10 15.43 7.33 -2.51
CA GLU A 10 14.00 7.64 -2.37
C GLU A 10 13.56 8.78 -3.29
N ALA A 11 14.40 9.79 -3.51
CA ALA A 11 14.08 10.89 -4.43
C ALA A 11 13.97 10.40 -5.88
N GLY A 12 14.85 9.48 -6.29
CA GLY A 12 14.80 8.85 -7.61
C GLY A 12 13.54 8.01 -7.80
N LEU A 13 13.16 7.22 -6.77
CA LEU A 13 11.97 6.39 -6.79
C LEU A 13 10.68 7.24 -6.88
N LEU A 14 10.57 8.30 -6.10
CA LEU A 14 9.44 9.23 -6.18
C LEU A 14 9.35 9.92 -7.54
N ALA A 15 10.50 10.30 -8.12
CA ALA A 15 10.55 10.92 -9.43
C ALA A 15 10.05 9.99 -10.54
N ILE A 16 10.45 8.70 -10.55
CA ILE A 16 10.02 7.72 -11.56
C ILE A 16 8.53 7.40 -11.41
N ARG A 17 8.02 7.25 -10.19
CA ARG A 17 6.58 7.04 -9.93
C ARG A 17 5.73 8.19 -10.47
N LYS A 18 6.17 9.42 -10.26
CA LYS A 18 5.53 10.63 -10.78
C LYS A 18 5.61 10.71 -12.31
N ALA A 19 6.79 10.50 -12.89
CA ALA A 19 7.02 10.57 -14.35
C ALA A 19 6.18 9.56 -15.13
N LEU A 20 5.94 8.37 -14.57
CA LEU A 20 5.18 7.29 -15.18
C LEU A 20 3.71 7.27 -14.73
N ASN A 21 3.29 8.23 -13.91
CA ASN A 21 1.93 8.32 -13.32
C ASN A 21 1.48 7.03 -12.63
N LEU A 22 2.35 6.41 -11.84
CA LEU A 22 2.09 5.15 -11.13
C LEU A 22 1.32 5.43 -9.84
N PHE A 23 0.03 5.64 -9.93
CA PHE A 23 -0.80 6.10 -8.81
C PHE A 23 -1.33 4.99 -7.91
N ALA A 24 -1.42 3.75 -8.41
CA ALA A 24 -1.98 2.63 -7.67
C ALA A 24 -0.89 1.65 -7.25
N ASN A 25 -0.53 1.65 -5.98
CA ASN A 25 0.40 0.67 -5.43
C ASN A 25 -0.36 -0.47 -4.75
N LEU A 26 -0.13 -1.66 -5.25
CA LEU A 26 -0.75 -2.90 -4.78
C LEU A 26 0.26 -3.68 -3.94
N ARG A 27 -0.09 -3.96 -2.69
CA ARG A 27 0.73 -4.71 -1.73
C ARG A 27 -0.09 -5.85 -1.14
N PRO A 28 -0.02 -7.07 -1.70
CA PRO A 28 -0.70 -8.23 -1.14
C PRO A 28 -0.02 -8.66 0.16
N ALA A 29 -0.83 -9.07 1.14
CA ALA A 29 -0.39 -9.68 2.38
C ALA A 29 -1.14 -11.01 2.54
N TYR A 30 -0.45 -12.09 2.23
CA TYR A 30 -0.97 -13.46 2.25
C TYR A 30 -0.18 -14.30 3.24
N LEU A 31 -0.87 -15.02 4.13
CA LEU A 31 -0.23 -15.95 5.05
C LEU A 31 -0.18 -17.36 4.41
N TYR A 32 0.99 -17.73 3.94
CA TYR A 32 1.25 -19.08 3.42
C TYR A 32 1.23 -20.10 4.55
N ASN A 33 0.64 -21.27 4.32
CA ASN A 33 0.57 -22.35 5.32
C ASN A 33 1.95 -22.76 5.82
N GLU A 34 2.94 -22.79 4.94
CA GLU A 34 4.34 -23.12 5.23
C GLU A 34 5.00 -22.09 6.17
N LEU A 35 4.49 -20.88 6.20
CA LEU A 35 5.01 -19.76 7.01
C LEU A 35 4.21 -19.51 8.29
N ARG A 36 3.18 -20.28 8.60
CA ARG A 36 2.37 -20.11 9.82
C ARG A 36 3.21 -19.99 11.09
N LYS A 37 4.29 -20.77 11.18
CA LYS A 37 5.20 -20.75 12.35
C LYS A 37 6.03 -19.45 12.44
N ALA A 38 6.19 -18.73 11.34
CA ALA A 38 6.88 -17.45 11.31
C ALA A 38 5.94 -16.27 11.63
N CYS A 39 4.63 -16.46 11.55
CA CYS A 39 3.62 -15.47 11.92
C CYS A 39 3.69 -15.20 13.43
N PRO A 40 3.78 -13.92 13.85
CA PRO A 40 3.86 -13.58 15.27
C PRO A 40 2.52 -13.67 16.02
N LEU A 41 1.42 -13.85 15.28
CA LEU A 41 0.09 -13.92 15.85
C LEU A 41 -0.22 -15.35 16.35
N ARG A 42 -1.09 -15.43 17.37
CA ARG A 42 -1.56 -16.70 17.90
C ARG A 42 -2.47 -17.41 16.90
N ASP A 43 -2.50 -18.73 16.95
CA ASP A 43 -3.29 -19.57 16.04
C ASP A 43 -4.80 -19.25 16.08
N GLU A 44 -5.36 -18.86 17.23
CA GLU A 44 -6.77 -18.46 17.35
C GLU A 44 -7.09 -17.19 16.53
N ILE A 45 -6.12 -16.29 16.39
CA ILE A 45 -6.24 -15.06 15.59
C ILE A 45 -6.12 -15.39 14.11
N ILE A 46 -5.15 -16.23 13.76
CA ILE A 46 -4.86 -16.61 12.37
C ILE A 46 -6.01 -17.46 11.78
N GLY A 47 -6.58 -18.37 12.56
CA GLY A 47 -7.59 -19.32 12.07
C GLY A 47 -7.05 -20.14 10.88
N ASP A 48 -7.79 -20.15 9.77
CA ASP A 48 -7.38 -20.83 8.53
C ASP A 48 -6.41 -20.01 7.65
N GLY A 49 -5.94 -18.88 8.17
CA GLY A 49 -5.07 -17.94 7.44
C GLY A 49 -5.81 -16.67 7.03
N PHE A 50 -5.11 -15.80 6.35
CA PHE A 50 -5.69 -14.56 5.80
C PHE A 50 -5.04 -14.21 4.47
N ASP A 51 -5.82 -13.52 3.64
CA ASP A 51 -5.44 -13.02 2.34
C ASP A 51 -6.04 -11.63 2.17
N MET A 52 -5.21 -10.60 2.14
CA MET A 52 -5.64 -9.22 1.93
C MET A 52 -4.72 -8.51 0.95
N ILE A 53 -5.23 -7.43 0.35
CA ILE A 53 -4.41 -6.56 -0.49
C ILE A 53 -4.60 -5.11 -0.06
N ILE A 54 -3.49 -4.39 0.09
CA ILE A 54 -3.50 -2.97 0.36
C ILE A 54 -3.35 -2.22 -0.96
N VAL A 55 -4.35 -1.40 -1.27
CA VAL A 55 -4.41 -0.51 -2.44
C VAL A 55 -4.11 0.90 -1.94
N ARG A 56 -2.84 1.30 -2.12
CA ARG A 56 -2.27 2.56 -1.67
C ARG A 56 -2.27 3.57 -2.81
N GLU A 57 -2.85 4.75 -2.63
CA GLU A 57 -2.59 5.87 -3.54
C GLU A 57 -1.11 6.26 -3.42
N LEU A 58 -0.41 6.46 -4.54
CA LEU A 58 1.05 6.51 -4.55
C LEU A 58 1.64 7.83 -5.02
N THR A 59 0.87 8.73 -5.61
CA THR A 59 1.37 9.95 -6.27
C THR A 59 0.85 11.25 -5.68
N GLY A 60 0.09 11.18 -4.61
CA GLY A 60 -0.45 12.31 -3.86
C GLY A 60 -0.02 12.31 -2.39
N GLY A 61 -0.73 13.10 -1.61
CA GLY A 61 -0.61 13.17 -0.16
C GLY A 61 0.67 13.83 0.34
N LEU A 62 1.06 13.44 1.55
CA LEU A 62 2.17 14.07 2.27
C LEU A 62 3.52 13.94 1.55
N TYR A 63 3.75 12.84 0.84
CA TYR A 63 5.04 12.57 0.19
C TYR A 63 5.27 13.42 -1.07
N PHE A 64 4.22 13.97 -1.66
CA PHE A 64 4.25 14.81 -2.86
C PHE A 64 3.80 16.24 -2.61
N GLY A 65 3.35 16.57 -1.40
CA GLY A 65 2.94 17.90 -1.01
C GLY A 65 4.10 18.89 -0.89
N GLU A 66 3.75 20.14 -0.81
CA GLU A 66 4.71 21.21 -0.57
C GLU A 66 5.36 21.03 0.81
N ARG A 67 6.66 21.27 0.84
CA ARG A 67 7.43 21.21 2.08
C ARG A 67 8.43 22.33 2.15
N GLN A 68 8.59 22.90 3.34
CA GLN A 68 9.52 23.99 3.59
C GLN A 68 10.02 23.97 5.04
N THR A 69 11.23 24.48 5.22
CA THR A 69 11.75 24.82 6.55
C THR A 69 12.00 26.32 6.57
N ILE A 70 11.31 27.04 7.44
CA ILE A 70 11.43 28.49 7.62
C ILE A 70 12.06 28.79 8.98
N GLU A 71 12.60 29.99 9.14
CA GLU A 71 13.09 30.48 10.42
C GLU A 71 12.28 31.72 10.82
N GLU A 72 11.62 31.65 11.97
CA GLU A 72 10.84 32.73 12.56
C GLU A 72 11.40 33.02 13.97
N ASN A 73 11.83 34.26 14.19
CA ASN A 73 12.39 34.71 15.48
C ASN A 73 13.55 33.82 16.01
N GLY A 74 14.42 33.34 15.11
CA GLY A 74 15.54 32.46 15.47
C GLY A 74 15.15 30.99 15.74
N VAL A 75 13.88 30.62 15.52
CA VAL A 75 13.38 29.25 15.68
C VAL A 75 13.05 28.64 14.32
N LYS A 76 13.57 27.44 14.05
CA LYS A 76 13.28 26.72 12.82
C LYS A 76 11.95 26.00 12.94
N LYS A 77 11.12 26.13 11.88
CA LYS A 77 9.82 25.48 11.72
C LYS A 77 9.79 24.72 10.41
N ALA A 78 9.57 23.41 10.46
CA ALA A 78 9.38 22.57 9.29
C ALA A 78 7.88 22.36 9.03
N ILE A 79 7.49 22.41 7.75
CA ILE A 79 6.11 22.26 7.30
C ILE A 79 6.08 21.24 6.16
N ASP A 80 5.22 20.24 6.28
CA ASP A 80 4.87 19.31 5.22
C ASP A 80 3.35 19.37 4.99
N THR A 81 2.92 19.49 3.73
CA THR A 81 1.51 19.66 3.38
C THR A 81 0.93 18.36 2.87
N LEU A 82 -0.13 17.87 3.51
CA LEU A 82 -0.93 16.75 3.03
C LEU A 82 -2.10 17.31 2.20
N SER A 83 -2.16 16.95 0.92
CA SER A 83 -3.25 17.38 0.03
C SER A 83 -3.69 16.24 -0.89
N TYR A 84 -4.99 16.18 -1.15
CA TYR A 84 -5.63 15.31 -2.14
C TYR A 84 -6.73 16.08 -2.86
N ASN A 85 -6.89 15.83 -4.15
CA ASN A 85 -8.04 16.26 -4.93
C ASN A 85 -8.98 15.10 -5.25
N GLU A 86 -10.20 15.41 -5.68
CA GLU A 86 -11.25 14.41 -5.96
C GLU A 86 -10.83 13.41 -7.05
N ASN A 87 -10.05 13.84 -8.06
CA ASN A 87 -9.63 12.96 -9.15
C ASN A 87 -8.61 11.92 -8.68
N GLU A 88 -7.67 12.31 -7.83
CA GLU A 88 -6.69 11.39 -7.23
C GLU A 88 -7.37 10.33 -6.38
N ILE A 89 -8.35 10.73 -5.57
CA ILE A 89 -9.12 9.80 -4.74
C ILE A 89 -10.00 8.89 -5.61
N ARG A 90 -10.68 9.44 -6.60
CA ARG A 90 -11.61 8.69 -7.46
C ARG A 90 -10.90 7.59 -8.23
N ARG A 91 -9.76 7.88 -8.87
CA ARG A 91 -9.02 6.89 -9.65
C ARG A 91 -8.53 5.70 -8.83
N ILE A 92 -8.06 5.96 -7.60
CA ILE A 92 -7.60 4.87 -6.74
C ILE A 92 -8.77 4.09 -6.12
N ALA A 93 -9.88 4.75 -5.82
CA ALA A 93 -11.09 4.11 -5.36
C ALA A 93 -11.64 3.14 -6.42
N ILE A 94 -11.80 3.59 -7.67
CA ILE A 94 -12.21 2.74 -8.79
C ILE A 94 -11.33 1.48 -8.87
N LYS A 95 -10.00 1.65 -8.81
CA LYS A 95 -9.06 0.52 -8.85
C LYS A 95 -9.28 -0.46 -7.69
N ALA A 96 -9.51 0.03 -6.49
CA ALA A 96 -9.78 -0.81 -5.32
C ALA A 96 -11.09 -1.61 -5.45
N PHE A 97 -12.16 -0.98 -5.94
CA PHE A 97 -13.44 -1.66 -6.17
C PHE A 97 -13.35 -2.70 -7.29
N GLU A 98 -12.64 -2.41 -8.39
CA GLU A 98 -12.37 -3.38 -9.45
C GLU A 98 -11.59 -4.61 -8.95
N ILE A 99 -10.61 -4.40 -8.07
CA ILE A 99 -9.86 -5.48 -7.42
C ILE A 99 -10.78 -6.29 -6.50
N ALA A 100 -11.60 -5.63 -5.69
CA ALA A 100 -12.51 -6.30 -4.76
C ALA A 100 -13.50 -7.23 -5.48
N ARG A 101 -14.03 -6.83 -6.65
CA ARG A 101 -14.89 -7.68 -7.50
C ARG A 101 -14.24 -8.99 -7.96
N LYS A 102 -12.91 -9.01 -8.07
CA LYS A 102 -12.13 -10.21 -8.40
C LYS A 102 -11.74 -11.02 -7.17
N ARG A 103 -12.11 -10.55 -5.97
CA ARG A 103 -11.79 -11.15 -4.68
C ARG A 103 -13.09 -11.44 -3.89
N ARG A 104 -13.18 -10.99 -2.65
CA ARG A 104 -14.32 -11.28 -1.75
C ARG A 104 -15.35 -10.16 -1.68
N ASN A 105 -15.34 -9.23 -2.64
CA ASN A 105 -16.31 -8.12 -2.76
C ASN A 105 -16.38 -7.22 -1.51
N LYS A 106 -15.25 -6.96 -0.84
CA LYS A 106 -15.20 -6.07 0.32
C LYS A 106 -14.06 -5.06 0.20
N VAL A 107 -14.38 -3.78 0.39
CA VAL A 107 -13.42 -2.68 0.51
C VAL A 107 -13.51 -2.09 1.90
N THR A 108 -12.39 -2.04 2.62
CA THR A 108 -12.23 -1.26 3.85
C THR A 108 -11.45 0.01 3.50
N SER A 109 -12.15 1.14 3.42
CA SER A 109 -11.54 2.46 3.18
C SER A 109 -10.98 3.00 4.49
N VAL A 110 -9.66 3.23 4.52
CA VAL A 110 -8.94 3.64 5.72
C VAL A 110 -8.52 5.10 5.61
N ASP A 111 -8.90 5.89 6.61
CA ASP A 111 -8.72 7.33 6.66
C ASP A 111 -8.51 7.87 8.08
N LYS A 112 -8.42 9.18 8.23
CA LYS A 112 -8.42 9.90 9.53
C LYS A 112 -9.48 11.01 9.54
N ALA A 113 -10.69 10.73 9.06
CA ALA A 113 -11.77 11.69 8.85
C ALA A 113 -12.26 12.40 10.12
N ASN A 114 -12.01 11.81 11.30
CA ASN A 114 -12.30 12.47 12.59
C ASN A 114 -11.41 13.70 12.85
N VAL A 115 -10.28 13.85 12.12
CA VAL A 115 -9.32 14.96 12.32
C VAL A 115 -9.06 15.73 11.01
N LEU A 116 -8.79 15.04 9.89
CA LEU A 116 -8.24 15.63 8.67
C LEU A 116 -9.33 15.97 7.64
N ASP A 117 -9.24 17.18 7.05
CA ASP A 117 -10.12 17.58 5.93
C ASP A 117 -9.88 16.74 4.67
N SER A 118 -8.64 16.43 4.35
CA SER A 118 -8.29 15.53 3.24
C SER A 118 -8.94 14.15 3.38
N SER A 119 -9.00 13.60 4.59
CA SER A 119 -9.67 12.33 4.89
C SER A 119 -11.20 12.44 4.82
N ARG A 120 -11.79 13.57 5.18
CA ARG A 120 -13.23 13.82 4.99
C ARG A 120 -13.61 13.86 3.50
N LEU A 121 -12.78 14.53 2.68
CA LEU A 121 -12.95 14.52 1.22
C LEU A 121 -12.76 13.09 0.66
N TRP A 122 -11.73 12.38 1.14
CA TRP A 122 -11.47 10.99 0.77
C TRP A 122 -12.72 10.11 0.96
N ARG A 123 -13.29 10.14 2.16
CA ARG A 123 -14.48 9.36 2.50
C ARG A 123 -15.66 9.67 1.58
N LYS A 124 -15.95 10.97 1.38
CA LYS A 124 -17.03 11.42 0.49
C LYS A 124 -16.87 10.89 -0.94
N VAL A 125 -15.68 11.01 -1.53
CA VAL A 125 -15.43 10.56 -2.90
C VAL A 125 -15.49 9.03 -3.01
N VAL A 126 -14.97 8.30 -2.02
CA VAL A 126 -15.08 6.83 -1.99
C VAL A 126 -16.52 6.37 -1.90
N GLU A 127 -17.37 7.03 -1.10
CA GLU A 127 -18.82 6.77 -1.02
C GLU A 127 -19.53 7.08 -2.35
N GLU A 128 -19.10 8.09 -3.10
CA GLU A 128 -19.62 8.38 -4.43
C GLU A 128 -19.29 7.26 -5.42
N VAL A 129 -18.04 6.81 -5.45
CA VAL A 129 -17.57 5.71 -6.31
C VAL A 129 -18.30 4.41 -5.96
N ALA A 130 -18.52 4.13 -4.68
CA ALA A 130 -19.18 2.90 -4.23
C ALA A 130 -20.57 2.71 -4.82
N LYS A 131 -21.27 3.79 -5.20
CA LYS A 131 -22.60 3.71 -5.85
C LYS A 131 -22.57 2.97 -7.19
N ASP A 132 -21.43 2.99 -7.88
CA ASP A 132 -21.23 2.29 -9.15
C ASP A 132 -20.84 0.81 -8.96
N TYR A 133 -20.65 0.40 -7.69
CA TYR A 133 -20.24 -0.95 -7.28
C TYR A 133 -21.17 -1.53 -6.20
N PRO A 134 -22.49 -1.66 -6.47
CA PRO A 134 -23.48 -2.09 -5.46
C PRO A 134 -23.26 -3.54 -4.98
N ASP A 135 -22.46 -4.31 -5.69
CA ASP A 135 -22.05 -5.68 -5.38
C ASP A 135 -20.84 -5.77 -4.43
N VAL A 136 -20.21 -4.64 -4.10
CA VAL A 136 -19.06 -4.56 -3.22
C VAL A 136 -19.45 -3.89 -1.91
N THR A 137 -19.17 -4.55 -0.79
CA THR A 137 -19.37 -3.99 0.54
C THR A 137 -18.29 -2.95 0.84
N LEU A 138 -18.70 -1.71 1.16
CA LEU A 138 -17.82 -0.65 1.64
C LEU A 138 -17.93 -0.50 3.15
N GLU A 139 -16.80 -0.54 3.83
CA GLU A 139 -16.65 -0.15 5.24
C GLU A 139 -15.63 0.97 5.38
N HIS A 140 -15.84 1.89 6.32
CA HIS A 140 -14.87 2.91 6.69
C HIS A 140 -14.21 2.57 8.02
N MET A 141 -12.89 2.74 8.09
CA MET A 141 -12.14 2.52 9.32
C MET A 141 -11.13 3.65 9.52
N LEU A 142 -10.99 4.13 10.76
CA LEU A 142 -9.91 5.06 11.10
C LEU A 142 -8.58 4.32 11.09
N VAL A 143 -7.51 4.96 10.64
CA VAL A 143 -6.19 4.35 10.42
C VAL A 143 -5.60 3.73 11.70
N ASP A 144 -5.77 4.38 12.84
CA ASP A 144 -5.34 3.86 14.15
C ASP A 144 -6.11 2.58 14.55
N ASN A 145 -7.41 2.53 14.27
CA ASN A 145 -8.18 1.31 14.47
C ASN A 145 -7.77 0.22 13.47
N CYS A 146 -7.49 0.57 12.20
CA CYS A 146 -7.04 -0.39 11.20
C CYS A 146 -5.72 -1.07 11.63
N ALA A 147 -4.76 -0.30 12.13
CA ALA A 147 -3.51 -0.85 12.67
C ALA A 147 -3.78 -1.84 13.83
N MET A 148 -4.66 -1.50 14.77
CA MET A 148 -5.03 -2.43 15.83
C MET A 148 -5.73 -3.69 15.29
N GLN A 149 -6.60 -3.56 14.29
CA GLN A 149 -7.35 -4.68 13.72
C GLN A 149 -6.50 -5.60 12.86
N LEU A 150 -5.45 -5.11 12.21
CA LEU A 150 -4.46 -5.94 11.49
C LEU A 150 -3.81 -6.98 12.43
N VAL A 151 -3.58 -6.62 13.68
CA VAL A 151 -3.01 -7.52 14.69
C VAL A 151 -4.10 -8.37 15.38
N ARG A 152 -5.31 -7.81 15.56
CA ARG A 152 -6.37 -8.44 16.33
C ARG A 152 -7.19 -9.44 15.51
N ASP A 153 -7.53 -9.10 14.28
CA ASP A 153 -8.33 -9.93 13.36
C ASP A 153 -8.03 -9.58 11.90
N PRO A 154 -6.85 -10.00 11.37
CA PRO A 154 -6.46 -9.72 9.98
C PRO A 154 -7.42 -10.35 8.95
N LYS A 155 -8.16 -11.41 9.32
CA LYS A 155 -9.07 -12.15 8.43
C LYS A 155 -10.26 -11.32 7.96
N GLN A 156 -10.62 -10.27 8.70
CA GLN A 156 -11.74 -9.39 8.33
C GLN A 156 -11.50 -8.58 7.06
N PHE A 157 -10.22 -8.40 6.68
CA PHE A 157 -9.84 -7.56 5.54
C PHE A 157 -9.77 -8.36 4.24
N ASP A 158 -10.26 -7.76 3.15
CA ASP A 158 -10.09 -8.21 1.78
C ASP A 158 -9.27 -7.20 0.99
N VAL A 159 -9.84 -6.03 0.70
CA VAL A 159 -9.14 -4.91 0.08
C VAL A 159 -9.11 -3.74 1.05
N ILE A 160 -7.93 -3.29 1.41
CA ILE A 160 -7.72 -2.07 2.20
C ILE A 160 -7.37 -0.94 1.22
N LEU A 161 -8.26 0.05 1.11
CA LEU A 161 -8.05 1.24 0.29
C LEU A 161 -7.60 2.39 1.18
N THR A 162 -6.46 3.03 0.86
CA THR A 162 -5.93 4.10 1.70
C THR A 162 -5.01 5.07 0.95
N GLU A 163 -4.77 6.22 1.55
CA GLU A 163 -3.86 7.25 1.07
C GLU A 163 -2.38 6.83 1.21
N ASN A 164 -1.48 7.65 0.70
CA ASN A 164 -0.07 7.32 0.51
C ASN A 164 0.65 6.94 1.82
N MET A 165 0.66 7.82 2.82
CA MET A 165 1.41 7.61 4.07
C MET A 165 0.80 6.48 4.91
N PHE A 166 -0.52 6.43 5.04
CA PHE A 166 -1.17 5.36 5.79
C PHE A 166 -0.96 4.01 5.11
N GLY A 167 -1.02 3.97 3.77
CA GLY A 167 -0.77 2.75 3.00
C GLY A 167 0.66 2.23 3.13
N ASP A 168 1.64 3.13 3.26
CA ASP A 168 3.02 2.77 3.54
C ASP A 168 3.14 2.05 4.89
N ILE A 169 2.65 2.68 5.94
CA ILE A 169 2.73 2.17 7.32
C ILE A 169 1.96 0.85 7.47
N LEU A 170 0.69 0.82 7.02
CA LEU A 170 -0.16 -0.36 7.19
C LEU A 170 0.32 -1.57 6.37
N SER A 171 0.94 -1.36 5.22
CA SER A 171 1.47 -2.48 4.42
C SER A 171 2.72 -3.08 5.04
N ASP A 172 3.57 -2.27 5.66
CA ASP A 172 4.73 -2.76 6.40
C ASP A 172 4.30 -3.53 7.65
N GLU A 173 3.29 -3.04 8.38
CA GLU A 173 2.66 -3.76 9.48
C GLU A 173 2.07 -5.10 9.01
N ALA A 174 1.29 -5.10 7.93
CA ALA A 174 0.71 -6.31 7.36
C ALA A 174 1.78 -7.34 6.94
N SER A 175 2.94 -6.88 6.44
CA SER A 175 4.06 -7.77 6.11
C SER A 175 4.61 -8.48 7.34
N MET A 176 4.74 -7.78 8.45
CA MET A 176 5.19 -8.38 9.71
C MET A 176 4.17 -9.38 10.27
N VAL A 177 2.89 -9.10 10.08
CA VAL A 177 1.81 -10.03 10.45
C VAL A 177 1.84 -11.33 9.61
N THR A 178 2.32 -11.27 8.35
CA THR A 178 2.56 -12.50 7.54
C THR A 178 3.84 -13.23 7.90
N GLY A 179 4.68 -12.65 8.74
CA GLY A 179 5.91 -13.27 9.26
C GLY A 179 7.19 -12.89 8.54
N SER A 180 7.15 -12.17 7.42
CA SER A 180 8.39 -11.75 6.74
C SER A 180 8.16 -10.65 5.71
N ILE A 181 8.88 -9.55 5.84
CA ILE A 181 8.97 -8.49 4.82
C ILE A 181 9.59 -9.00 3.50
N GLY A 182 10.40 -10.07 3.55
CA GLY A 182 10.99 -10.72 2.38
C GLY A 182 9.98 -11.48 1.50
N MET A 183 8.71 -11.53 1.90
CA MET A 183 7.60 -12.08 1.14
C MET A 183 6.71 -11.00 0.51
N LEU A 184 6.93 -9.73 0.81
CA LEU A 184 6.06 -8.64 0.40
C LEU A 184 6.42 -8.15 -1.01
N SER A 185 5.69 -8.64 -2.00
CA SER A 185 5.73 -8.14 -3.38
C SER A 185 4.97 -6.82 -3.53
N SER A 186 5.25 -6.09 -4.60
CA SER A 186 4.60 -4.82 -4.88
C SER A 186 4.46 -4.58 -6.38
N ALA A 187 3.32 -4.02 -6.78
CA ALA A 187 3.07 -3.50 -8.11
C ALA A 187 2.62 -2.05 -8.02
N SER A 188 3.27 -1.17 -8.77
CA SER A 188 2.84 0.23 -8.91
C SER A 188 2.31 0.43 -10.33
N LEU A 189 1.02 0.70 -10.47
CA LEU A 189 0.30 0.71 -11.74
C LEU A 189 -0.18 2.11 -12.10
N ASN A 190 -0.30 2.38 -13.41
CA ASN A 190 -1.00 3.54 -13.94
C ASN A 190 -2.40 3.17 -14.47
N GLU A 191 -3.00 4.05 -15.25
CA GLU A 191 -4.32 3.83 -15.89
C GLU A 191 -4.31 2.75 -16.98
N THR A 192 -3.12 2.44 -17.52
CA THR A 192 -2.95 1.41 -18.53
C THR A 192 -2.51 0.08 -17.90
N LYS A 193 -1.98 -0.83 -18.70
CA LYS A 193 -1.34 -2.06 -18.21
C LYS A 193 0.14 -1.88 -17.83
N PHE A 194 0.67 -0.66 -17.92
CA PHE A 194 2.04 -0.38 -17.53
C PHE A 194 2.20 -0.36 -16.02
N GLY A 195 3.25 -1.00 -15.52
CA GLY A 195 3.55 -1.08 -14.09
C GLY A 195 5.03 -1.13 -13.79
N LEU A 196 5.38 -0.74 -12.57
CA LEU A 196 6.68 -0.94 -11.92
C LEU A 196 6.50 -2.02 -10.85
N TYR A 197 7.32 -3.06 -10.92
CA TYR A 197 7.22 -4.23 -10.06
C TYR A 197 8.52 -4.38 -9.27
N GLU A 198 8.40 -4.33 -7.96
CA GLU A 198 9.55 -4.36 -7.05
C GLU A 198 9.15 -4.96 -5.69
N PRO A 199 10.07 -5.56 -4.94
CA PRO A 199 9.82 -5.86 -3.52
C PRO A 199 9.54 -4.59 -2.74
N SER A 200 8.72 -4.66 -1.70
CA SER A 200 8.46 -3.50 -0.83
C SER A 200 9.61 -3.19 0.12
N HIS A 201 10.44 -4.18 0.43
CA HIS A 201 11.60 -3.99 1.32
C HIS A 201 12.71 -3.14 0.68
N GLY A 202 13.56 -2.55 1.53
CA GLY A 202 14.73 -1.79 1.09
C GLY A 202 15.87 -2.66 0.54
N SER A 203 16.96 -2.03 0.14
CA SER A 203 18.13 -2.66 -0.51
C SER A 203 19.05 -3.42 0.44
N ALA A 204 18.90 -3.28 1.78
CA ALA A 204 19.67 -3.95 2.83
C ALA A 204 21.20 -4.02 2.55
N PRO A 205 21.88 -2.88 2.40
CA PRO A 205 23.27 -2.84 2.00
C PRO A 205 24.23 -3.51 2.99
N ASP A 206 23.81 -3.67 4.23
CA ASP A 206 24.52 -4.35 5.32
C ASP A 206 24.70 -5.86 5.11
N ILE A 207 23.82 -6.49 4.30
CA ILE A 207 23.93 -7.92 3.97
C ILE A 207 24.36 -8.16 2.50
N ALA A 208 24.70 -7.11 1.77
CA ALA A 208 25.16 -7.25 0.37
C ALA A 208 26.40 -8.16 0.26
N GLY A 209 26.37 -9.09 -0.71
CA GLY A 209 27.44 -10.06 -0.94
C GLY A 209 27.53 -11.20 0.07
N GLN A 210 26.54 -11.35 0.97
CA GLN A 210 26.54 -12.40 2.01
C GLN A 210 25.57 -13.57 1.69
N ASP A 211 24.89 -13.54 0.54
CA ASP A 211 23.89 -14.54 0.11
C ASP A 211 22.78 -14.81 1.15
N LYS A 212 22.37 -13.74 1.88
CA LYS A 212 21.35 -13.79 2.94
C LYS A 212 19.97 -13.25 2.49
N ALA A 213 19.92 -12.50 1.40
CA ALA A 213 18.69 -11.88 0.94
C ALA A 213 17.67 -12.92 0.48
N ASN A 214 16.41 -12.76 0.91
CA ASN A 214 15.31 -13.62 0.44
C ASN A 214 14.84 -13.12 -0.94
N PRO A 215 14.92 -13.93 -2.03
CA PRO A 215 14.51 -13.48 -3.37
C PRO A 215 13.00 -13.58 -3.63
N ILE A 216 12.22 -14.17 -2.71
CA ILE A 216 10.82 -14.54 -2.96
C ILE A 216 9.96 -13.30 -3.27
N ALA A 217 10.15 -12.19 -2.56
CA ALA A 217 9.39 -10.96 -2.84
C ALA A 217 9.61 -10.45 -4.28
N THR A 218 10.83 -10.60 -4.84
CA THR A 218 11.12 -10.24 -6.24
C THR A 218 10.45 -11.21 -7.21
N ILE A 219 10.45 -12.50 -6.92
CA ILE A 219 9.79 -13.54 -7.73
C ILE A 219 8.27 -13.29 -7.74
N LEU A 220 7.68 -13.04 -6.57
CA LEU A 220 6.25 -12.69 -6.47
C LEU A 220 5.92 -11.37 -7.18
N SER A 221 6.83 -10.38 -7.18
CA SER A 221 6.65 -9.15 -7.95
C SER A 221 6.66 -9.42 -9.46
N ALA A 222 7.50 -10.35 -9.94
CA ALA A 222 7.48 -10.80 -11.32
C ALA A 222 6.16 -11.53 -11.67
N ALA A 223 5.63 -12.36 -10.77
CA ALA A 223 4.30 -12.96 -10.93
C ALA A 223 3.19 -11.89 -11.03
N MET A 224 3.26 -10.81 -10.22
CA MET A 224 2.33 -9.68 -10.35
C MET A 224 2.46 -9.00 -11.72
N MET A 225 3.67 -8.88 -12.28
CA MET A 225 3.87 -8.34 -13.63
C MET A 225 3.18 -9.19 -14.69
N LEU A 226 3.33 -10.52 -14.63
CA LEU A 226 2.65 -11.45 -15.52
C LEU A 226 1.13 -11.26 -15.44
N ARG A 227 0.58 -11.16 -14.23
CA ARG A 227 -0.87 -11.01 -14.00
C ARG A 227 -1.42 -9.66 -14.43
N PHE A 228 -0.83 -8.55 -13.98
CA PHE A 228 -1.44 -7.22 -14.15
C PHE A 228 -1.04 -6.51 -15.45
N SER A 229 0.15 -6.76 -16.00
CA SER A 229 0.61 -6.12 -17.24
C SER A 229 0.44 -6.99 -18.48
N LEU A 230 0.58 -8.31 -18.33
CA LEU A 230 0.68 -9.22 -19.45
C LEU A 230 -0.53 -10.16 -19.62
N ASP A 231 -1.52 -10.12 -18.70
CA ASP A 231 -2.72 -10.99 -18.65
C ASP A 231 -2.37 -12.50 -18.69
N MET A 232 -1.30 -12.87 -18.02
CA MET A 232 -0.76 -14.23 -17.96
C MET A 232 -1.01 -14.83 -16.56
N ASP A 233 -2.29 -15.02 -16.19
CA ASP A 233 -2.67 -15.47 -14.85
C ASP A 233 -2.14 -16.88 -14.54
N LYS A 234 -2.17 -17.79 -15.52
CA LYS A 234 -1.69 -19.18 -15.35
C LYS A 234 -0.20 -19.25 -15.08
N GLU A 235 0.59 -18.47 -15.80
CA GLU A 235 2.03 -18.38 -15.64
C GLU A 235 2.41 -17.65 -14.34
N ALA A 236 1.56 -16.72 -13.90
CA ALA A 236 1.72 -16.05 -12.62
C ALA A 236 1.45 -16.98 -11.41
N ASP A 237 0.62 -18.01 -11.58
CA ASP A 237 0.29 -19.00 -10.54
C ASP A 237 1.26 -20.19 -10.50
N ALA A 238 2.10 -20.36 -11.53
CA ALA A 238 3.06 -21.46 -11.63
C ALA A 238 4.37 -21.18 -10.88
#